data_405a7c3cb5f1494247c519c5aabcf52c
#
_entry.id   405a7c3cb5f1494247c519c5aabcf52c
#
_cell.length_a   1.000
_cell.length_b   1.000
_cell.length_c   1.000
_cell.angle_alpha   90.00
_cell.angle_beta   90.00
_cell.angle_gamma   90.00
#
_symmetry.space_group_name_H-M   'P 1'
#
loop_
_entity.id
_entity.type
_entity.pdbx_description
1 polymer ?
#
loop_
_entity_poly.entity_id
_entity_poly.type
_entity_poly.pdbx_seq_one_letter_code
_entity_poly.pdbx_strand_id
1 'polypeptide(L)'
;IPSRLLLTVGITTALSHKTVSTPGAGDTIYMLNREKEVVGFYISGHPLNDYRIEMEYFCSHNISHLKSFEKYKGKSISIGGIVTNVEHRFTKNGKPFGTLTLEDYDDSFTFYLFGEDYPKYKSYMNEGWFLYLDCRVQERKWQNNELELKIVSLELLSEIKEKTIRSIDLKIDIQNISDKLLDNILNLISKNEG
;
A
#
# COMPACT_ATOMS: atom_id res chain seq x y z
N ILE A 1 -6.56 -4.11 42.53
CA ILE A 1 -6.55 -3.11 41.43
C ILE A 1 -5.21 -3.28 40.74
N PRO A 2 -5.13 -3.79 39.50
CA PRO A 2 -3.86 -3.92 38.80
C PRO A 2 -3.39 -2.51 38.38
N SER A 3 -2.26 -2.08 38.94
CA SER A 3 -1.59 -0.84 38.56
C SER A 3 -1.02 -1.00 37.15
N ARG A 4 -1.69 -0.43 36.15
CA ARG A 4 -1.17 -0.32 34.80
C ARG A 4 -0.24 0.88 34.71
N LEU A 5 1.04 0.64 34.53
CA LEU A 5 1.98 1.68 34.13
C LEU A 5 1.86 1.85 32.61
N LEU A 6 1.44 3.01 32.14
CA LEU A 6 1.47 3.38 30.74
C LEU A 6 2.82 4.07 30.49
N LEU A 7 3.72 3.40 29.78
CA LEU A 7 4.92 4.01 29.24
C LEU A 7 4.59 4.49 27.82
N THR A 8 4.37 5.79 27.66
CA THR A 8 4.21 6.38 26.34
C THR A 8 5.60 6.81 25.87
N VAL A 9 6.17 6.05 24.93
CA VAL A 9 7.40 6.44 24.23
C VAL A 9 6.97 7.13 22.94
N GLY A 10 6.95 8.45 22.95
CA GLY A 10 6.72 9.24 21.74
C GLY A 10 7.99 9.26 20.90
N ILE A 11 8.03 8.48 19.81
CA ILE A 11 9.09 8.58 18.81
C ILE A 11 8.59 9.58 17.76
N THR A 12 9.09 10.80 17.81
CA THR A 12 8.91 11.75 16.71
C THR A 12 9.98 11.43 15.68
N THR A 13 9.62 10.65 14.68
CA THR A 13 10.54 10.30 13.59
C THR A 13 10.62 11.45 12.59
N ALA A 14 11.73 12.18 12.64
CA ALA A 14 12.26 12.84 11.45
C ALA A 14 13.01 11.75 10.68
N LEU A 15 12.32 11.00 9.81
CA LEU A 15 12.92 9.94 9.01
C LEU A 15 13.80 10.55 7.92
N SER A 16 15.09 10.56 8.18
CA SER A 16 16.11 10.81 7.17
C SER A 16 16.19 9.57 6.27
N HIS A 17 15.95 9.76 4.97
CA HIS A 17 16.12 8.75 3.95
C HIS A 17 17.51 8.13 3.99
N LYS A 18 17.63 6.96 4.56
CA LYS A 18 18.70 6.03 4.23
C LYS A 18 18.07 4.93 3.39
N THR A 19 18.09 5.12 2.07
CA THR A 19 17.84 4.05 1.12
C THR A 19 18.88 2.96 1.38
N VAL A 20 18.52 1.95 2.14
CA VAL A 20 19.26 0.69 2.15
C VAL A 20 18.90 0.02 0.83
N SER A 21 19.72 0.25 -0.19
CA SER A 21 19.73 -0.57 -1.38
C SER A 21 20.19 -1.97 -0.97
N THR A 22 19.23 -2.85 -0.69
CA THR A 22 19.50 -4.28 -0.60
C THR A 22 19.90 -4.75 -2.00
N PRO A 23 21.11 -5.28 -2.23
CA PRO A 23 21.47 -5.87 -3.52
C PRO A 23 20.54 -7.07 -3.72
N GLY A 24 19.66 -7.03 -4.72
CA GLY A 24 18.84 -8.17 -5.07
C GLY A 24 17.31 -7.98 -5.10
N ALA A 25 16.75 -6.85 -4.65
CA ALA A 25 15.29 -6.67 -4.71
C ALA A 25 14.76 -6.75 -6.15
N GLY A 26 15.47 -6.19 -7.12
CA GLY A 26 15.12 -6.29 -8.53
C GLY A 26 15.23 -7.72 -9.07
N ASP A 27 16.26 -8.45 -8.65
CA ASP A 27 16.47 -9.85 -9.05
C ASP A 27 15.38 -10.75 -8.45
N THR A 28 14.98 -10.52 -7.20
CA THR A 28 13.93 -11.28 -6.52
C THR A 28 12.57 -11.08 -7.21
N ILE A 29 12.18 -9.84 -7.51
CA ILE A 29 10.93 -9.54 -8.21
C ILE A 29 10.95 -10.14 -9.62
N TYR A 30 12.07 -10.05 -10.33
CA TYR A 30 12.23 -10.68 -11.64
C TYR A 30 12.04 -12.20 -11.58
N MET A 31 12.66 -12.87 -10.60
CA MET A 31 12.51 -14.31 -10.38
C MET A 31 11.06 -14.69 -10.05
N LEU A 32 10.40 -13.95 -9.16
CA LEU A 32 9.01 -14.17 -8.78
C LEU A 32 8.07 -13.98 -9.98
N ASN A 33 8.29 -12.95 -10.80
CA ASN A 33 7.50 -12.74 -12.01
C ASN A 33 7.69 -13.88 -13.02
N ARG A 34 8.91 -14.42 -13.17
CA ARG A 34 9.18 -15.59 -14.00
C ARG A 34 8.49 -16.85 -13.49
N GLU A 35 8.49 -17.06 -12.15
CA GLU A 35 7.72 -18.17 -11.57
C GLU A 35 6.24 -18.06 -11.93
N LYS A 36 5.65 -16.88 -11.74
CA LYS A 36 4.25 -16.63 -12.07
C LYS A 36 3.95 -16.81 -13.56
N GLU A 37 4.84 -16.38 -14.45
CA GLU A 37 4.69 -16.54 -15.89
C GLU A 37 4.61 -18.02 -16.31
N VAL A 38 5.43 -18.89 -15.68
CA VAL A 38 5.53 -20.30 -16.02
C VAL A 38 4.48 -21.15 -15.32
N VAL A 39 4.20 -20.89 -14.06
CA VAL A 39 3.38 -21.74 -13.18
C VAL A 39 1.99 -21.14 -12.93
N GLY A 40 1.81 -19.85 -13.17
CA GLY A 40 0.55 -19.13 -12.97
C GLY A 40 0.40 -18.51 -11.58
N PHE A 41 1.30 -18.79 -10.63
CA PHE A 41 1.31 -18.24 -9.28
C PHE A 41 2.73 -18.12 -8.73
N TYR A 42 2.90 -17.37 -7.62
CA TYR A 42 4.17 -17.21 -6.94
C TYR A 42 4.43 -18.41 -6.01
N ILE A 43 5.52 -19.16 -6.23
CA ILE A 43 5.90 -20.33 -5.42
C ILE A 43 6.78 -19.92 -4.25
N SER A 44 7.79 -19.10 -4.52
CA SER A 44 8.84 -18.75 -3.53
C SER A 44 8.40 -17.69 -2.53
N GLY A 45 7.27 -17.01 -2.78
CA GLY A 45 6.70 -15.98 -1.92
C GLY A 45 6.02 -14.88 -2.72
N HIS A 46 5.03 -14.22 -2.13
CA HIS A 46 4.35 -13.12 -2.81
C HIS A 46 5.19 -11.84 -2.73
N PRO A 47 5.31 -11.05 -3.81
CA PRO A 47 6.08 -9.78 -3.79
C PRO A 47 5.63 -8.79 -2.72
N LEU A 48 4.34 -8.82 -2.32
CA LEU A 48 3.79 -7.97 -1.26
C LEU A 48 4.17 -8.40 0.16
N ASN A 49 4.91 -9.50 0.36
CA ASN A 49 5.28 -9.95 1.70
C ASN A 49 6.19 -8.94 2.43
N ASP A 50 7.00 -8.17 1.69
CA ASP A 50 7.83 -7.11 2.23
C ASP A 50 6.99 -5.90 2.71
N TYR A 51 5.75 -5.78 2.23
CA TYR A 51 4.79 -4.72 2.57
C TYR A 51 3.62 -5.24 3.41
N ARG A 52 3.80 -6.35 4.11
CA ARG A 52 2.72 -6.99 4.89
C ARG A 52 2.11 -6.05 5.92
N ILE A 53 2.93 -5.24 6.59
CA ILE A 53 2.46 -4.26 7.58
C ILE A 53 1.57 -3.22 6.91
N GLU A 54 1.99 -2.68 5.77
CA GLU A 54 1.24 -1.71 5.00
C GLU A 54 -0.10 -2.28 4.53
N MET A 55 -0.08 -3.50 4.02
CA MET A 55 -1.29 -4.20 3.56
C MET A 55 -2.26 -4.48 4.71
N GLU A 56 -1.78 -4.90 5.89
CA GLU A 56 -2.62 -5.29 7.03
C GLU A 56 -3.19 -4.08 7.78
N TYR A 57 -2.41 -3.01 7.96
CA TYR A 57 -2.79 -1.92 8.87
C TYR A 57 -3.24 -0.65 8.16
N PHE A 58 -2.89 -0.44 6.90
CA PHE A 58 -3.27 0.77 6.16
C PHE A 58 -4.28 0.52 5.05
N CYS A 59 -4.37 -0.71 4.52
CA CYS A 59 -5.38 -1.06 3.54
C CYS A 59 -6.66 -1.49 4.25
N SER A 60 -7.77 -0.81 3.96
CA SER A 60 -9.07 -1.14 4.58
C SER A 60 -9.76 -2.32 3.90
N HIS A 61 -9.40 -2.64 2.66
CA HIS A 61 -10.02 -3.66 1.84
C HIS A 61 -9.01 -4.34 0.92
N ASN A 62 -9.29 -5.59 0.56
CA ASN A 62 -8.58 -6.31 -0.49
C ASN A 62 -9.15 -5.96 -1.87
N ILE A 63 -8.38 -6.18 -2.92
CA ILE A 63 -8.79 -5.90 -4.30
C ILE A 63 -10.03 -6.72 -4.71
N SER A 64 -10.21 -7.93 -4.19
CA SER A 64 -11.40 -8.76 -4.41
C SER A 64 -12.72 -8.04 -4.08
N HIS A 65 -12.72 -7.14 -3.09
CA HIS A 65 -13.89 -6.35 -2.72
C HIS A 65 -14.29 -5.32 -3.81
N LEU A 66 -13.37 -4.95 -4.68
CA LEU A 66 -13.64 -4.00 -5.77
C LEU A 66 -14.55 -4.57 -6.87
N LYS A 67 -14.68 -5.88 -6.97
CA LYS A 67 -15.62 -6.53 -7.90
C LYS A 67 -17.08 -6.24 -7.57
N SER A 68 -17.35 -5.80 -6.34
CA SER A 68 -18.69 -5.41 -5.87
C SER A 68 -18.61 -4.09 -5.08
N PHE A 69 -17.91 -3.10 -5.64
CA PHE A 69 -17.68 -1.81 -4.97
C PHE A 69 -18.97 -1.01 -4.75
N GLU A 70 -20.06 -1.35 -5.43
CA GLU A 70 -21.36 -0.69 -5.26
C GLU A 70 -21.87 -0.73 -3.81
N LYS A 71 -21.49 -1.78 -3.05
CA LYS A 71 -21.80 -1.92 -1.62
C LYS A 71 -21.19 -0.82 -0.75
N TYR A 72 -20.17 -0.14 -1.27
CA TYR A 72 -19.44 0.91 -0.58
C TYR A 72 -19.80 2.31 -1.06
N LYS A 73 -20.98 2.49 -1.68
CA LYS A 73 -21.47 3.81 -2.15
C LYS A 73 -21.26 4.88 -1.07
N GLY A 74 -20.60 5.98 -1.44
CA GLY A 74 -20.31 7.11 -0.57
C GLY A 74 -19.16 6.89 0.42
N LYS A 75 -18.57 5.70 0.48
CA LYS A 75 -17.44 5.39 1.37
C LYS A 75 -16.11 5.55 0.65
N SER A 76 -15.06 5.76 1.44
CA SER A 76 -13.68 5.64 0.99
C SER A 76 -13.16 4.23 1.23
N ILE A 77 -12.35 3.72 0.32
CA ILE A 77 -11.73 2.40 0.34
C ILE A 77 -10.25 2.61 0.10
N SER A 78 -9.40 2.10 0.98
CA SER A 78 -7.95 2.05 0.77
C SER A 78 -7.52 0.63 0.44
N ILE A 79 -6.68 0.50 -0.59
CA ILE A 79 -6.15 -0.76 -1.10
C ILE A 79 -4.67 -0.62 -1.41
N GLY A 80 -3.96 -1.74 -1.34
CA GLY A 80 -2.56 -1.85 -1.76
C GLY A 80 -2.38 -2.96 -2.78
N GLY A 81 -1.31 -2.89 -3.55
CA GLY A 81 -0.99 -3.94 -4.49
C GLY A 81 0.26 -3.66 -5.32
N ILE A 82 0.63 -4.66 -6.14
CA ILE A 82 1.66 -4.54 -7.15
C ILE A 82 1.05 -4.22 -8.52
N VAL A 83 1.68 -3.33 -9.26
CA VAL A 83 1.28 -3.03 -10.64
C VAL A 83 1.74 -4.16 -11.55
N THR A 84 0.80 -4.87 -12.15
CA THR A 84 1.08 -6.02 -13.04
C THR A 84 0.94 -5.70 -14.52
N ASN A 85 0.17 -4.67 -14.88
CA ASN A 85 0.04 -4.24 -16.26
C ASN A 85 -0.25 -2.75 -16.37
N VAL A 86 0.35 -2.10 -17.34
CA VAL A 86 0.17 -0.68 -17.65
C VAL A 86 0.01 -0.51 -19.14
N GLU A 87 -1.00 0.28 -19.54
CA GLU A 87 -1.15 0.67 -20.93
C GLU A 87 -1.41 2.17 -21.06
N HIS A 88 -0.81 2.76 -22.07
CA HIS A 88 -1.03 4.15 -22.47
C HIS A 88 -1.69 4.18 -23.83
N ARG A 89 -2.91 4.71 -23.90
CA ARG A 89 -3.76 4.70 -25.09
C ARG A 89 -4.33 6.06 -25.41
N PHE A 90 -4.97 6.17 -26.56
CA PHE A 90 -5.74 7.34 -26.99
C PHE A 90 -7.20 6.95 -27.21
N THR A 91 -8.12 7.81 -26.79
CA THR A 91 -9.53 7.69 -27.13
C THR A 91 -9.75 7.96 -28.62
N LYS A 92 -10.92 7.62 -29.15
CA LYS A 92 -11.31 7.94 -30.53
C LYS A 92 -11.20 9.43 -30.87
N ASN A 93 -11.31 10.30 -29.85
CA ASN A 93 -11.20 11.76 -29.99
C ASN A 93 -9.76 12.27 -29.75
N GLY A 94 -8.74 11.40 -29.77
CA GLY A 94 -7.33 11.75 -29.59
C GLY A 94 -6.91 12.15 -28.17
N LYS A 95 -7.80 12.00 -27.15
CA LYS A 95 -7.43 12.29 -25.77
C LYS A 95 -6.67 11.13 -25.15
N PRO A 96 -5.53 11.37 -24.46
CA PRO A 96 -4.77 10.31 -23.83
C PRO A 96 -5.50 9.78 -22.58
N PHE A 97 -5.37 8.47 -22.35
CA PHE A 97 -5.81 7.80 -21.14
C PHE A 97 -4.86 6.63 -20.83
N GLY A 98 -4.96 6.09 -19.63
CA GLY A 98 -4.18 4.91 -19.26
C GLY A 98 -5.00 3.88 -18.53
N THR A 99 -4.54 2.64 -18.56
CA THR A 99 -5.02 1.55 -17.73
C THR A 99 -3.92 1.11 -16.79
N LEU A 100 -4.29 0.85 -15.54
CA LEU A 100 -3.40 0.39 -14.48
C LEU A 100 -4.03 -0.83 -13.84
N THR A 101 -3.40 -1.99 -13.96
CA THR A 101 -3.84 -3.21 -13.28
C THR A 101 -3.03 -3.38 -12.01
N LEU A 102 -3.74 -3.40 -10.88
CA LEU A 102 -3.19 -3.63 -9.55
C LEU A 102 -3.59 -5.02 -9.08
N GLU A 103 -2.67 -5.75 -8.48
CA GLU A 103 -2.87 -7.09 -7.95
C GLU A 103 -2.46 -7.14 -6.48
N ASP A 104 -3.27 -7.80 -5.65
CA ASP A 104 -2.93 -8.14 -4.28
C ASP A 104 -2.71 -9.66 -4.10
N TYR A 105 -2.86 -10.18 -2.88
CA TYR A 105 -2.69 -11.61 -2.61
C TYR A 105 -3.77 -12.49 -3.26
N ASP A 106 -4.97 -11.92 -3.47
CA ASP A 106 -6.17 -12.69 -3.79
C ASP A 106 -6.66 -12.42 -5.22
N ASP A 107 -6.50 -11.19 -5.71
CA ASP A 107 -7.16 -10.77 -6.94
C ASP A 107 -6.47 -9.60 -7.64
N SER A 108 -6.97 -9.24 -8.81
CA SER A 108 -6.52 -8.09 -9.59
C SER A 108 -7.69 -7.21 -10.02
N PHE A 109 -7.42 -5.90 -10.16
CA PHE A 109 -8.39 -4.93 -10.65
C PHE A 109 -7.74 -3.92 -11.57
N THR A 110 -8.39 -3.61 -12.68
CA THR A 110 -7.90 -2.64 -13.67
C THR A 110 -8.60 -1.30 -13.50
N PHE A 111 -7.84 -0.28 -13.19
CA PHE A 111 -8.28 1.10 -13.13
C PHE A 111 -8.12 1.77 -14.50
N TYR A 112 -9.09 2.61 -14.85
CA TYR A 112 -9.08 3.40 -16.06
C TYR A 112 -8.90 4.88 -15.70
N LEU A 113 -7.78 5.47 -16.11
CA LEU A 113 -7.41 6.85 -15.81
C LEU A 113 -7.72 7.73 -17.01
N PHE A 114 -8.80 8.49 -16.93
CA PHE A 114 -9.23 9.41 -17.97
C PHE A 114 -9.10 10.88 -17.55
N GLY A 115 -9.05 11.79 -18.52
CA GLY A 115 -9.09 13.23 -18.29
C GLY A 115 -7.93 13.70 -17.40
N GLU A 116 -8.25 14.33 -16.27
CA GLU A 116 -7.27 14.88 -15.33
C GLU A 116 -6.56 13.80 -14.50
N ASP A 117 -7.16 12.63 -14.32
CA ASP A 117 -6.57 11.55 -13.52
C ASP A 117 -5.35 10.94 -14.25
N TYR A 118 -5.37 10.86 -15.58
CA TYR A 118 -4.26 10.30 -16.33
C TYR A 118 -2.96 11.11 -16.19
N PRO A 119 -2.87 12.41 -16.49
CA PRO A 119 -1.65 13.18 -16.29
C PRO A 119 -1.24 13.26 -14.82
N LYS A 120 -2.21 13.26 -13.89
CA LYS A 120 -1.96 13.31 -12.45
C LYS A 120 -1.21 12.06 -11.95
N TYR A 121 -1.60 10.88 -12.42
CA TYR A 121 -1.08 9.61 -11.91
C TYR A 121 -0.15 8.88 -12.88
N LYS A 122 0.11 9.44 -14.06
CA LYS A 122 0.95 8.82 -15.09
C LYS A 122 2.35 8.42 -14.59
N SER A 123 2.95 9.21 -13.69
CA SER A 123 4.27 8.92 -13.12
C SER A 123 4.31 7.67 -12.25
N TYR A 124 3.17 7.24 -11.73
CA TYR A 124 3.04 6.01 -10.92
C TYR A 124 2.71 4.78 -11.75
N MET A 125 2.42 4.94 -13.04
CA MET A 125 2.05 3.85 -13.94
C MET A 125 3.30 3.12 -14.44
N ASN A 126 3.92 2.33 -13.56
CA ASN A 126 5.10 1.52 -13.86
C ASN A 126 4.88 0.10 -13.33
N GLU A 127 5.06 -0.89 -14.20
CA GLU A 127 4.96 -2.31 -13.83
C GLU A 127 6.01 -2.67 -12.76
N GLY A 128 5.61 -3.50 -11.80
CA GLY A 128 6.45 -3.88 -10.66
C GLY A 128 6.45 -2.88 -9.50
N TRP A 129 5.79 -1.72 -9.63
CA TRP A 129 5.67 -0.78 -8.53
C TRP A 129 4.60 -1.22 -7.53
N PHE A 130 4.87 -0.96 -6.26
CA PHE A 130 3.96 -1.22 -5.16
C PHE A 130 3.23 0.06 -4.80
N LEU A 131 1.92 0.06 -5.00
CA LEU A 131 1.09 1.26 -4.84
C LEU A 131 0.05 1.09 -3.73
N TYR A 132 -0.22 2.20 -3.07
CA TYR A 132 -1.34 2.42 -2.18
C TYR A 132 -2.31 3.39 -2.83
N LEU A 133 -3.58 3.04 -2.87
CA LEU A 133 -4.65 3.83 -3.47
C LEU A 133 -5.75 4.09 -2.45
N ASP A 134 -6.07 5.37 -2.25
CA ASP A 134 -7.35 5.76 -1.67
C ASP A 134 -8.36 5.98 -2.78
N CYS A 135 -9.44 5.24 -2.71
CA CYS A 135 -10.53 5.30 -3.68
C CYS A 135 -11.83 5.73 -3.00
N ARG A 136 -12.69 6.39 -3.74
CA ARG A 136 -14.05 6.73 -3.30
C ARG A 136 -15.07 6.18 -4.27
N VAL A 137 -16.09 5.52 -3.72
CA VAL A 137 -17.23 5.07 -4.51
C VAL A 137 -18.24 6.20 -4.60
N GLN A 138 -18.43 6.71 -5.79
CA GLN A 138 -19.32 7.85 -6.06
C GLN A 138 -20.17 7.65 -7.30
N GLU A 139 -21.21 8.47 -7.48
CA GLU A 139 -22.01 8.49 -8.70
C GLU A 139 -21.26 9.21 -9.82
N ARG A 140 -21.33 8.68 -11.03
CA ARG A 140 -20.80 9.35 -12.22
C ARG A 140 -21.60 10.61 -12.51
N LYS A 141 -20.90 11.72 -12.73
CA LYS A 141 -21.53 13.03 -12.98
C LYS A 141 -22.36 13.09 -14.26
N TRP A 142 -22.15 12.17 -15.21
CA TRP A 142 -22.66 12.25 -16.58
C TRP A 142 -23.53 11.07 -17.02
N GLN A 143 -23.71 10.08 -16.16
CA GLN A 143 -24.53 8.90 -16.40
C GLN A 143 -25.44 8.63 -15.20
N ASN A 144 -26.75 8.62 -15.43
CA ASN A 144 -27.75 8.45 -14.39
C ASN A 144 -27.48 7.20 -13.53
N ASN A 145 -27.15 7.42 -12.26
CA ASN A 145 -27.04 6.43 -11.19
C ASN A 145 -25.95 5.32 -11.36
N GLU A 146 -25.06 5.41 -12.34
CA GLU A 146 -23.91 4.51 -12.38
C GLU A 146 -22.88 4.93 -11.33
N LEU A 147 -22.41 3.94 -10.55
CA LEU A 147 -21.34 4.14 -9.61
C LEU A 147 -19.98 3.99 -10.30
N GLU A 148 -19.02 4.76 -9.83
CA GLU A 148 -17.63 4.66 -10.23
C GLU A 148 -16.73 4.57 -9.00
N LEU A 149 -15.63 3.89 -9.16
CA LEU A 149 -14.53 3.88 -8.21
C LEU A 149 -13.51 4.93 -8.64
N LYS A 150 -13.49 6.07 -7.95
CA LYS A 150 -12.59 7.17 -8.25
C LYS A 150 -11.36 7.12 -7.35
N ILE A 151 -10.17 7.19 -7.94
CA ILE A 151 -8.92 7.36 -7.20
C ILE A 151 -8.85 8.78 -6.64
N VAL A 152 -8.74 8.91 -5.34
CA VAL A 152 -8.58 10.18 -4.61
C VAL A 152 -7.11 10.51 -4.44
N SER A 153 -6.32 9.54 -3.97
CA SER A 153 -4.87 9.62 -3.87
C SER A 153 -4.23 8.32 -4.32
N LEU A 154 -2.99 8.43 -4.78
CA LEU A 154 -2.16 7.31 -5.19
C LEU A 154 -0.74 7.61 -4.73
N GLU A 155 -0.14 6.69 -3.99
CA GLU A 155 1.17 6.83 -3.38
C GLU A 155 1.96 5.52 -3.48
N LEU A 156 3.28 5.59 -3.26
CA LEU A 156 4.09 4.38 -3.13
C LEU A 156 3.79 3.71 -1.79
N LEU A 157 3.60 2.39 -1.82
CA LEU A 157 3.31 1.60 -0.62
C LEU A 157 4.44 1.72 0.42
N SER A 158 5.69 1.85 -0.03
CA SER A 158 6.86 2.06 0.82
C SER A 158 6.85 3.37 1.63
N GLU A 159 6.11 4.39 1.17
CA GLU A 159 6.07 5.70 1.83
C GLU A 159 4.94 5.84 2.85
N ILE A 160 3.97 4.92 2.84
CA ILE A 160 2.76 5.03 3.66
C ILE A 160 3.06 4.99 5.15
N LYS A 161 3.98 4.13 5.59
CA LYS A 161 4.38 4.07 7.01
C LYS A 161 4.88 5.42 7.51
N GLU A 162 5.80 6.01 6.76
CA GLU A 162 6.44 7.27 7.14
C GLU A 162 5.46 8.44 7.18
N LYS A 163 4.50 8.45 6.26
CA LYS A 163 3.48 9.50 6.18
C LYS A 163 2.38 9.37 7.23
N THR A 164 2.07 8.14 7.64
CA THR A 164 0.87 7.85 8.44
C THR A 164 1.18 7.57 9.91
N ILE A 165 2.28 6.88 10.23
CA ILE A 165 2.65 6.57 11.61
C ILE A 165 3.23 7.82 12.26
N ARG A 166 2.54 8.31 13.29
CA ARG A 166 2.99 9.45 14.11
C ARG A 166 3.58 9.03 15.45
N SER A 167 3.12 7.91 15.98
CA SER A 167 3.57 7.37 17.25
C SER A 167 3.32 5.88 17.34
N ILE A 168 4.12 5.19 18.12
CA ILE A 168 3.94 3.79 18.46
C ILE A 168 3.83 3.69 19.98
N ASP A 169 2.69 3.18 20.47
CA ASP A 169 2.46 2.96 21.89
C ASP A 169 2.72 1.50 22.25
N LEU A 170 3.72 1.24 23.07
CA LEU A 170 4.02 -0.08 23.62
C LEU A 170 3.34 -0.26 24.96
N LYS A 171 2.43 -1.23 25.05
CA LYS A 171 1.78 -1.62 26.31
C LYS A 171 2.45 -2.89 26.83
N ILE A 172 3.15 -2.78 27.96
CA ILE A 172 3.86 -3.89 28.58
C ILE A 172 3.29 -4.11 29.97
N ASP A 173 2.91 -5.34 30.32
CA ASP A 173 2.50 -5.67 31.68
C ASP A 173 3.70 -5.58 32.63
N ILE A 174 3.49 -4.97 33.80
CA ILE A 174 4.53 -4.75 34.81
C ILE A 174 5.28 -6.05 35.15
N GLN A 175 4.58 -7.16 35.20
CA GLN A 175 5.17 -8.47 35.49
C GLN A 175 6.17 -8.97 34.43
N ASN A 176 6.11 -8.42 33.22
CA ASN A 176 6.97 -8.77 32.11
C ASN A 176 8.12 -7.77 31.90
N ILE A 177 8.18 -6.72 32.72
CA ILE A 177 9.27 -5.72 32.63
C ILE A 177 10.51 -6.30 33.35
N SER A 178 11.56 -6.44 32.60
CA SER A 178 12.91 -6.75 33.09
C SER A 178 13.90 -5.71 32.61
N ASP A 179 15.00 -5.50 33.36
CA ASP A 179 16.06 -4.58 32.95
C ASP A 179 16.58 -4.92 31.55
N LYS A 180 16.71 -6.21 31.23
CA LYS A 180 17.11 -6.71 29.91
C LYS A 180 16.12 -6.28 28.80
N LEU A 181 14.83 -6.27 29.08
CA LEU A 181 13.80 -5.83 28.12
C LEU A 181 13.91 -4.32 27.88
N LEU A 182 14.09 -3.54 28.95
CA LEU A 182 14.27 -2.09 28.87
C LEU A 182 15.55 -1.75 28.08
N ASP A 183 16.66 -2.40 28.36
CA ASP A 183 17.91 -2.21 27.63
C ASP A 183 17.76 -2.55 26.13
N ASN A 184 17.05 -3.64 25.81
CA ASN A 184 16.79 -4.01 24.43
C ASN A 184 15.94 -2.96 23.71
N ILE A 185 14.91 -2.43 24.35
CA ILE A 185 14.05 -1.36 23.79
C ILE A 185 14.87 -0.10 23.55
N LEU A 186 15.66 0.32 24.55
CA LEU A 186 16.53 1.51 24.44
C LEU A 186 17.57 1.33 23.32
N ASN A 187 18.19 0.15 23.20
CA ASN A 187 19.12 -0.17 22.13
C ASN A 187 18.46 -0.15 20.73
N LEU A 188 17.20 -0.62 20.64
CA LEU A 188 16.43 -0.57 19.37
C LEU A 188 16.14 0.89 18.99
N ILE A 189 15.74 1.70 19.94
CA ILE A 189 15.47 3.13 19.72
C ILE A 189 16.73 3.86 19.28
N SER A 190 17.85 3.66 19.99
CA SER A 190 19.11 4.36 19.70
C SER A 190 19.75 3.94 18.38
N LYS A 191 19.50 2.71 17.91
CA LYS A 191 20.00 2.23 16.61
C LYS A 191 19.15 2.66 15.42
N ASN A 192 17.91 3.08 15.69
CA ASN A 192 16.94 3.45 14.68
C ASN A 192 16.41 4.88 14.95
N GLU A 193 17.28 5.75 15.39
CA GLU A 193 17.03 7.19 15.42
C GLU A 193 16.79 7.67 13.99
N GLY A 194 15.56 8.16 13.70
CA GLY A 194 15.15 8.68 12.40
C GLY A 194 15.75 10.05 12.14
#